data_181b033d1af0545f949bd5e37f414ae9
#
_entry.id   181b033d1af0545f949bd5e37f414ae9
#
_cell.length_a   1.000
_cell.length_b   1.000
_cell.length_c   1.000
_cell.angle_alpha   90.00
_cell.angle_beta   90.00
_cell.angle_gamma   90.00
#
_symmetry.space_group_name_H-M   'P 1'
#
loop_
_entity.id
_entity.type
_entity.pdbx_description
1 polymer ?
#
loop_
_entity_poly.entity_id
_entity_poly.type
_entity_poly.pdbx_seq_one_letter_code
_entity_poly.pdbx_strand_id
1 'polypeptide(L)' 'MISEFMRMQHSIDSIDSVRQVAPTFKWIRIFENRFKNVEGVQEKTQILLTQLRDIEL' A
#
# COMPACT_ATOMS: atom_id res chain seq x y z
N MET A 1 16.68 -0.20 9.59
CA MET A 1 15.93 -1.02 8.60
C MET A 1 14.66 -0.29 8.20
N ILE A 2 14.45 -0.13 6.92
CA ILE A 2 13.23 0.50 6.41
C ILE A 2 12.12 -0.56 6.41
N SER A 3 11.00 -0.26 7.08
CA SER A 3 9.88 -1.19 7.11
C SER A 3 9.18 -1.26 5.75
N GLU A 4 8.50 -2.38 5.49
CA GLU A 4 7.71 -2.52 4.27
C GLU A 4 6.64 -1.43 4.16
N PHE A 5 6.07 -1.02 5.29
CA PHE A 5 5.05 0.04 5.29
C PHE A 5 5.63 1.37 4.82
N MET A 6 6.86 1.69 5.22
CA MET A 6 7.52 2.90 4.75
C MET A 6 7.78 2.85 3.25
N ARG A 7 8.18 1.69 2.74
CA ARG A 7 8.40 1.50 1.30
C ARG A 7 7.10 1.64 0.52
N MET A 8 6.02 1.08 1.04
CA MET A 8 4.70 1.19 0.43
C MET A 8 4.22 2.64 0.42
N GLN A 9 4.39 3.35 1.54
CA GLN A 9 4.03 4.76 1.62
C GLN A 9 4.83 5.58 0.62
N HIS A 10 6.12 5.33 0.51
CA HIS A 10 6.97 6.02 -0.46
C HIS A 10 6.49 5.76 -1.89
N SER A 11 6.13 4.52 -2.19
CA SER A 11 5.59 4.17 -3.51
C SER A 11 4.30 4.93 -3.82
N ILE A 12 3.41 5.03 -2.83
CA ILE A 12 2.16 5.79 -2.98
C ILE A 12 2.45 7.26 -3.22
N ASP A 13 3.35 7.84 -2.44
CA ASP A 13 3.70 9.26 -2.54
C ASP A 13 4.37 9.60 -3.88
N SER A 14 4.95 8.60 -4.53
CA SER A 14 5.66 8.77 -5.79
C SER A 14 4.79 8.51 -7.03
N ILE A 15 3.51 8.16 -6.83
CA ILE A 15 2.61 7.90 -7.95
C ILE A 15 2.30 9.20 -8.69
N ASP A 16 2.59 9.20 -9.97
CA ASP A 16 2.28 10.33 -10.85
C ASP A 16 1.49 9.91 -12.10
N SER A 17 1.12 8.65 -12.18
CA SER A 17 0.40 8.10 -13.31
C SER A 17 -0.57 7.02 -12.84
N VAL A 18 -1.76 6.97 -13.45
CA VAL A 18 -2.76 5.96 -13.13
C VAL A 18 -2.22 4.53 -13.33
N ARG A 19 -1.23 4.36 -14.21
CA ARG A 19 -0.63 3.05 -14.47
C ARG A 19 0.11 2.49 -13.27
N GLN A 20 0.53 3.35 -12.34
CA GLN A 20 1.26 2.93 -11.15
C GLN A 20 0.33 2.50 -10.02
N VAL A 21 -0.95 2.89 -10.08
CA VAL A 21 -1.90 2.60 -9.01
C VAL A 21 -2.17 1.10 -8.91
N ALA A 22 -2.44 0.43 -10.02
CA ALA A 22 -2.78 -0.99 -10.02
C ALA A 22 -1.65 -1.88 -9.48
N PRO A 23 -0.39 -1.73 -9.93
CA PRO A 23 0.71 -2.53 -9.38
C PRO A 23 0.93 -2.29 -7.88
N THR A 24 0.82 -1.05 -7.43
CA THR A 24 0.99 -0.73 -6.02
C THR A 24 -0.14 -1.30 -5.18
N PHE A 25 -1.37 -1.20 -5.66
CA PHE A 25 -2.54 -1.79 -5.01
C PHE A 25 -2.37 -3.31 -4.87
N LYS A 26 -1.95 -3.98 -5.93
CA LYS A 26 -1.74 -5.41 -5.93
C LYS A 26 -0.65 -5.81 -4.93
N TRP A 27 0.43 -5.07 -4.89
CA TRP A 27 1.53 -5.31 -3.96
C TRP A 27 1.02 -5.25 -2.51
N ILE A 28 0.28 -4.21 -2.16
CA ILE A 28 -0.23 -4.05 -0.80
C ILE A 28 -1.23 -5.16 -0.45
N ARG A 29 -2.10 -5.53 -1.39
CA ARG A 29 -3.05 -6.61 -1.17
C ARG A 29 -2.38 -7.96 -0.96
N ILE A 30 -1.34 -8.26 -1.71
CA ILE A 30 -0.56 -9.48 -1.53
C ILE A 30 0.11 -9.49 -0.16
N PHE A 31 0.68 -8.37 0.24
CA PHE A 31 1.31 -8.23 1.54
C PHE A 31 0.28 -8.41 2.66
N GLU A 32 -0.88 -7.77 2.55
CA GLU A 32 -1.94 -7.90 3.54
C GLU A 32 -2.38 -9.35 3.71
N ASN A 33 -2.60 -10.03 2.60
CA ASN A 33 -3.06 -11.42 2.62
C ASN A 33 -2.00 -12.34 3.25
N ARG A 34 -0.73 -12.08 2.97
CA ARG A 34 0.38 -12.89 3.45
C ARG A 34 0.60 -12.74 4.95
N PHE A 35 0.41 -11.53 5.48
CA PHE A 35 0.70 -11.20 6.88
C PHE A 35 -0.54 -10.81 7.66
N LYS A 36 -1.72 -11.24 7.22
CA LYS A 36 -2.99 -10.84 7.84
C LYS A 36 -3.11 -11.25 9.30
N ASN A 37 -2.38 -12.27 9.73
CA ASN A 37 -2.41 -12.75 11.11
C ASN A 37 -1.44 -11.99 12.02
N VAL A 38 -0.64 -11.10 11.46
CA VAL A 38 0.29 -10.28 12.25
C VAL A 38 -0.46 -9.07 12.76
N GLU A 39 -0.39 -8.83 14.08
CA GLU A 39 -1.08 -7.71 14.70
C GLU A 39 -0.67 -6.38 14.07
N GLY A 40 -1.67 -5.56 13.76
CA GLY A 40 -1.45 -4.23 13.20
C GLY A 40 -1.26 -4.17 11.70
N VAL A 41 -0.96 -5.28 11.03
CA VAL A 41 -0.72 -5.28 9.59
C VAL A 41 -1.99 -4.93 8.83
N GLN A 42 -3.10 -5.55 9.16
CA GLN A 42 -4.36 -5.33 8.45
C GLN A 42 -4.80 -3.87 8.56
N GLU A 43 -4.68 -3.30 9.74
CA GLU A 43 -5.05 -1.90 9.97
C GLU A 43 -4.18 -0.96 9.13
N LYS A 44 -2.87 -1.15 9.13
CA LYS A 44 -1.94 -0.31 8.36
C LYS A 44 -2.14 -0.45 6.86
N THR A 45 -2.37 -1.66 6.38
CA THR A 45 -2.59 -1.87 4.95
C THR A 45 -3.91 -1.26 4.51
N GLN A 46 -4.93 -1.26 5.35
CA GLN A 46 -6.19 -0.60 5.02
C GLN A 46 -6.01 0.92 4.89
N ILE A 47 -5.19 1.52 5.73
CA ILE A 47 -4.87 2.95 5.62
C ILE A 47 -4.19 3.24 4.28
N LEU A 48 -3.22 2.41 3.90
CA LEU A 48 -2.50 2.58 2.63
C LEU A 48 -3.42 2.38 1.42
N LEU A 49 -4.29 1.39 1.48
CA LEU A 49 -5.24 1.13 0.40
C LEU A 49 -6.23 2.29 0.25
N THR A 50 -6.65 2.89 1.36
CA THR A 50 -7.51 4.07 1.33
C THR A 50 -6.81 5.24 0.64
N GLN A 51 -5.52 5.45 0.93
CA GLN A 51 -4.74 6.49 0.27
C GLN A 51 -4.71 6.27 -1.24
N LEU A 52 -4.52 5.02 -1.68
CA LEU A 52 -4.51 4.71 -3.11
C LEU A 52 -5.85 4.99 -3.77
N ARG A 53 -6.94 4.66 -3.09
CA ARG A 53 -8.29 4.90 -3.62
C ARG A 53 -8.60 6.38 -3.77
N ASP A 54 -7.98 7.20 -2.94
CA ASP A 54 -8.24 8.64 -2.91
C ASP A 54 -7.31 9.43 -3.84
N ILE A 55 -6.40 8.75 -4.54
CA ILE A 55 -5.52 9.43 -5.49
C ILE A 55 -6.34 9.93 -6.67
N GLU A 56 -6.22 11.23 -6.93
CA GLU A 56 -6.80 11.87 -8.09
C GLU A 56 -5.70 12.22 -9.08
N LEU A 57 -5.80 11.66 -10.28
CA LEU A 57 -4.80 11.84 -11.32
C LEU A 57 -5.39 12.51 -12.56
#